data_d2a407d32138b231501c4ea01c29bdb5
#
_entry.id   d2a407d32138b231501c4ea01c29bdb5
#
_cell.length_a   1.000
_cell.length_b   1.000
_cell.length_c   1.000
_cell.angle_alpha   90.00
_cell.angle_beta   90.00
_cell.angle_gamma   90.00
#
_symmetry.space_group_name_H-M   'P 1'
#
loop_
_entity.id
_entity.type
_entity.pdbx_description
1 polymer ?
#
loop_
_entity_poly.entity_id
_entity_poly.type
_entity_poly.pdbx_seq_one_letter_code
_entity_poly.pdbx_strand_id
1 'polypeptide(L)'
;MVSDKPGTVQLVLSGIFTENDTNDFPAGWYLRNPHNSHHQVSSKDGALIFVKLMQMSEHETQTTRINTNDPINWILKGHKAICPLYESEFEYTYLERLNPNQIFTNISDQGIEIFIISGQLQQGLEIYPTGSWIRLPPKRHADFQVCERNTTLYVKTKHLLHAQQIWNIKND
;
A
#
# COMPACT_ATOMS: atom_id res chain seq x y z
N MET A 1 6.83 13.98 -29.03
CA MET A 1 5.89 13.03 -28.40
C MET A 1 6.38 12.87 -26.96
N VAL A 2 5.78 13.59 -26.00
CA VAL A 2 6.10 13.43 -24.58
C VAL A 2 5.53 12.07 -24.19
N SER A 3 6.38 11.14 -23.80
CA SER A 3 5.95 9.86 -23.27
C SER A 3 5.43 10.12 -21.86
N ASP A 4 4.12 10.22 -21.69
CA ASP A 4 3.48 10.29 -20.38
C ASP A 4 3.67 8.94 -19.67
N LYS A 5 4.76 8.83 -18.92
CA LYS A 5 5.00 7.66 -18.08
C LYS A 5 4.15 7.78 -16.82
N PRO A 6 3.30 6.81 -16.53
CA PRO A 6 2.47 6.86 -15.33
C PRO A 6 3.34 6.80 -14.06
N GLY A 7 2.90 7.48 -13.02
CA GLY A 7 3.50 7.37 -11.71
C GLY A 7 3.37 5.95 -11.16
N THR A 8 4.34 5.52 -10.37
CA THR A 8 4.40 4.18 -9.77
C THR A 8 4.49 4.22 -8.26
N VAL A 9 3.76 3.32 -7.61
CA VAL A 9 3.86 3.04 -6.18
C VAL A 9 4.27 1.59 -6.00
N GLN A 10 5.31 1.32 -5.22
CA GLN A 10 5.89 -0.01 -5.07
C GLN A 10 6.20 -0.31 -3.60
N LEU A 11 6.02 -1.55 -3.22
CA LEU A 11 6.52 -2.11 -1.96
C LEU A 11 7.31 -3.38 -2.30
N VAL A 12 8.57 -3.41 -1.92
CA VAL A 12 9.42 -4.59 -2.14
C VAL A 12 9.09 -5.63 -1.08
N LEU A 13 8.57 -6.78 -1.52
CA LEU A 13 8.14 -7.88 -0.63
C LEU A 13 9.26 -8.88 -0.36
N SER A 14 10.11 -9.14 -1.35
CA SER A 14 11.31 -9.99 -1.19
C SER A 14 12.36 -9.65 -2.24
N GLY A 15 13.61 -10.05 -2.01
CA GLY A 15 14.73 -9.77 -2.90
C GLY A 15 15.22 -8.33 -2.83
N ILE A 16 15.90 -7.88 -3.86
CA ILE A 16 16.45 -6.51 -4.00
C ILE A 16 15.96 -5.92 -5.31
N PHE A 17 15.24 -4.82 -5.20
CA PHE A 17 14.82 -4.01 -6.34
C PHE A 17 15.82 -2.88 -6.54
N THR A 18 16.38 -2.73 -7.74
CA THR A 18 17.43 -1.75 -8.04
C THR A 18 16.91 -0.71 -9.02
N GLU A 19 17.13 0.57 -8.71
CA GLU A 19 16.86 1.68 -9.63
C GLU A 19 18.17 2.30 -10.10
N ASN A 20 18.27 2.56 -11.41
CA ASN A 20 19.41 3.23 -12.06
C ASN A 20 20.75 2.56 -11.77
N ASP A 21 20.75 1.23 -11.71
CA ASP A 21 21.92 0.35 -11.52
C ASP A 21 22.73 0.58 -10.21
N THR A 22 22.30 1.49 -9.36
CA THR A 22 23.06 1.90 -8.17
C THR A 22 22.24 1.98 -6.89
N ASN A 23 20.94 2.17 -6.99
CA ASN A 23 20.08 2.37 -5.81
C ASN A 23 19.36 1.06 -5.48
N ASP A 24 19.88 0.34 -4.51
CA ASP A 24 19.33 -0.92 -4.06
C ASP A 24 18.28 -0.73 -2.96
N PHE A 25 17.13 -1.34 -3.18
CA PHE A 25 16.00 -1.34 -2.25
C PHE A 25 15.65 -2.79 -1.89
N PRO A 26 16.16 -3.31 -0.77
CA PRO A 26 15.78 -4.64 -0.29
C PRO A 26 14.34 -4.70 0.19
N ALA A 27 13.87 -5.91 0.52
CA ALA A 27 12.53 -6.15 1.07
C ALA A 27 12.21 -5.18 2.22
N GLY A 28 10.98 -4.66 2.22
CA GLY A 28 10.49 -3.67 3.17
C GLY A 28 10.63 -2.21 2.72
N TRP A 29 11.24 -1.94 1.56
CA TRP A 29 11.26 -0.59 1.04
C TRP A 29 9.97 -0.25 0.31
N TYR A 30 9.41 0.92 0.66
CA TYR A 30 8.31 1.57 -0.06
C TYR A 30 8.86 2.68 -0.93
N LEU A 31 8.47 2.66 -2.21
CA LEU A 31 8.91 3.60 -3.22
C LEU A 31 7.71 4.23 -3.90
N ARG A 32 7.80 5.54 -4.15
CA ARG A 32 6.79 6.29 -4.91
C ARG A 32 7.51 7.19 -5.91
N ASN A 33 7.23 6.97 -7.19
CA ASN A 33 7.82 7.69 -8.31
C ASN A 33 6.71 8.45 -9.04
N PRO A 34 6.78 9.80 -9.10
CA PRO A 34 5.74 10.61 -9.74
C PRO A 34 5.68 10.39 -11.24
N HIS A 35 4.64 10.93 -11.87
CA HIS A 35 4.49 10.95 -13.32
C HIS A 35 5.72 11.55 -13.99
N ASN A 36 6.06 11.02 -15.18
CA ASN A 36 7.24 11.44 -15.96
C ASN A 36 8.60 11.25 -15.28
N SER A 37 8.66 10.54 -14.16
CA SER A 37 9.94 10.11 -13.61
C SER A 37 10.61 9.09 -14.55
N HIS A 38 11.94 9.20 -14.67
CA HIS A 38 12.74 8.29 -15.48
C HIS A 38 13.60 7.45 -14.54
N HIS A 39 13.36 6.17 -14.50
CA HIS A 39 14.18 5.20 -13.78
C HIS A 39 14.27 3.91 -14.57
N GLN A 40 15.44 3.35 -14.61
CA GLN A 40 15.69 2.02 -15.11
C GLN A 40 15.61 1.06 -13.92
N VAL A 41 14.83 -0.01 -14.08
CA VAL A 41 14.63 -0.98 -13.01
C VAL A 41 15.32 -2.29 -13.34
N SER A 42 15.96 -2.87 -12.33
CA SER A 42 16.62 -4.16 -12.43
C SER A 42 16.56 -4.92 -11.11
N SER A 43 16.93 -6.19 -11.13
CA SER A 43 17.16 -7.02 -9.95
C SER A 43 18.10 -8.13 -10.32
N LYS A 44 19.25 -8.24 -9.65
CA LYS A 44 20.27 -9.23 -9.96
C LYS A 44 19.80 -10.66 -9.70
N ASP A 45 19.18 -10.87 -8.54
CA ASP A 45 18.79 -12.21 -8.06
C ASP A 45 17.25 -12.37 -8.02
N GLY A 46 16.53 -11.42 -8.59
CA GLY A 46 15.08 -11.35 -8.56
C GLY A 46 14.53 -10.57 -7.38
N ALA A 47 13.36 -9.98 -7.57
CA ALA A 47 12.60 -9.30 -6.53
C ALA A 47 11.10 -9.55 -6.73
N LEU A 48 10.38 -9.71 -5.63
CA LEU A 48 8.93 -9.69 -5.61
C LEU A 48 8.46 -8.33 -5.12
N ILE A 49 7.66 -7.65 -5.91
CA ILE A 49 7.12 -6.33 -5.58
C ILE A 49 5.60 -6.31 -5.64
N PHE A 50 4.97 -5.60 -4.71
CA PHE A 50 3.59 -5.17 -4.85
C PHE A 50 3.60 -3.79 -5.52
N VAL A 51 3.06 -3.69 -6.73
CA VAL A 51 3.13 -2.47 -7.53
C VAL A 51 1.74 -1.96 -7.90
N LYS A 52 1.59 -0.65 -7.88
CA LYS A 52 0.40 0.07 -8.36
C LYS A 52 0.82 1.08 -9.41
N LEU A 53 0.20 0.98 -10.57
CA LEU A 53 0.42 1.85 -11.70
C LEU A 53 -0.78 2.77 -11.90
N MET A 54 -0.53 4.00 -12.37
CA MET A 54 -1.59 4.96 -12.77
C MET A 54 -2.54 5.35 -11.62
N GLN A 55 -2.07 5.29 -10.37
CA GLN A 55 -2.88 5.60 -9.18
C GLN A 55 -2.38 6.84 -8.41
N MET A 56 -1.44 7.57 -8.99
CA MET A 56 -0.94 8.83 -8.44
C MET A 56 -1.65 10.00 -9.10
N SER A 57 -1.84 11.08 -8.34
CA SER A 57 -2.30 12.34 -8.90
C SER A 57 -1.27 12.91 -9.87
N GLU A 58 -1.71 13.51 -10.98
CA GLU A 58 -0.82 14.19 -11.94
C GLU A 58 -0.09 15.38 -11.31
N HIS A 59 -0.64 15.94 -10.23
CA HIS A 59 -0.03 17.05 -9.48
C HIS A 59 1.04 16.60 -8.47
N GLU A 60 1.19 15.30 -8.28
CA GLU A 60 2.20 14.77 -7.37
C GLU A 60 3.56 14.76 -8.05
N THR A 61 4.51 15.50 -7.48
CA THR A 61 5.87 15.67 -8.05
C THR A 61 6.97 15.11 -7.15
N GLN A 62 6.63 14.66 -5.94
CA GLN A 62 7.63 14.22 -4.97
C GLN A 62 7.89 12.72 -5.07
N THR A 63 9.17 12.39 -5.10
CA THR A 63 9.66 11.02 -4.93
C THR A 63 9.69 10.66 -3.45
N THR A 64 9.15 9.50 -3.09
CA THR A 64 9.15 9.00 -1.71
C THR A 64 9.96 7.70 -1.61
N ARG A 65 10.76 7.59 -0.55
CA ARG A 65 11.55 6.40 -0.21
C ARG A 65 11.47 6.18 1.29
N ILE A 66 10.83 5.08 1.72
CA ILE A 66 10.65 4.75 3.14
C ILE A 66 11.12 3.32 3.38
N ASN A 67 12.09 3.15 4.28
CA ASN A 67 12.46 1.84 4.78
C ASN A 67 11.50 1.42 5.91
N THR A 68 10.55 0.55 5.61
CA THR A 68 9.56 0.10 6.61
C THR A 68 10.15 -0.89 7.64
N ASN A 69 11.40 -1.32 7.45
CA ASN A 69 12.10 -2.10 8.47
C ASN A 69 12.74 -1.22 9.56
N ASP A 70 12.89 0.09 9.31
CA ASP A 70 13.40 1.01 10.31
C ASP A 70 12.32 1.31 11.37
N PRO A 71 12.57 1.00 12.66
CA PRO A 71 11.60 1.24 13.73
C PRO A 71 11.19 2.70 13.88
N ILE A 72 12.02 3.66 13.45
CA ILE A 72 11.73 5.10 13.55
C ILE A 72 10.50 5.49 12.72
N ASN A 73 10.17 4.72 11.69
CA ASN A 73 9.02 4.95 10.81
C ASN A 73 7.70 4.40 11.38
N TRP A 74 7.74 3.76 12.57
CA TRP A 74 6.58 3.15 13.19
C TRP A 74 6.10 3.94 14.40
N ILE A 75 4.81 4.20 14.46
CA ILE A 75 4.12 4.91 15.53
C ILE A 75 3.22 3.92 16.27
N LEU A 76 3.40 3.77 17.57
CA LEU A 76 2.50 2.97 18.40
C LEU A 76 1.19 3.73 18.65
N LYS A 77 0.07 3.09 18.32
CA LYS A 77 -1.28 3.59 18.59
C LYS A 77 -2.08 2.52 19.36
N GLY A 78 -2.06 2.60 20.68
CA GLY A 78 -2.67 1.57 21.54
C GLY A 78 -1.98 0.22 21.37
N HIS A 79 -2.70 -0.76 20.84
CA HIS A 79 -2.21 -2.13 20.68
C HIS A 79 -1.69 -2.45 19.25
N LYS A 80 -1.59 -1.46 18.40
CA LYS A 80 -1.14 -1.60 17.01
C LYS A 80 -0.02 -0.63 16.68
N ALA A 81 0.79 -0.96 15.70
CA ALA A 81 1.83 -0.09 15.18
C ALA A 81 1.49 0.30 13.75
N ILE A 82 1.67 1.58 13.43
CA ILE A 82 1.39 2.15 12.11
C ILE A 82 2.66 2.76 11.54
N CYS A 83 2.98 2.43 10.30
CA CYS A 83 4.02 3.08 9.51
C CYS A 83 3.34 3.90 8.41
N PRO A 84 3.22 5.23 8.54
CA PRO A 84 2.66 6.08 7.50
C PRO A 84 3.56 6.04 6.25
N LEU A 85 2.97 5.88 5.08
CA LEU A 85 3.70 5.83 3.82
C LEU A 85 3.41 7.04 2.94
N TYR A 86 2.14 7.47 2.88
CA TYR A 86 1.72 8.62 2.10
C TYR A 86 0.38 9.16 2.59
N GLU A 87 0.23 10.48 2.59
CA GLU A 87 -1.03 11.14 2.92
C GLU A 87 -1.27 12.36 2.02
N SER A 88 -2.49 12.45 1.52
CA SER A 88 -3.03 13.58 0.80
C SER A 88 -4.52 13.76 1.11
N GLU A 89 -5.16 14.72 0.49
CA GLU A 89 -6.62 14.89 0.58
C GLU A 89 -7.37 13.64 0.10
N PHE A 90 -6.86 12.97 -0.95
CA PHE A 90 -7.54 11.88 -1.65
C PHE A 90 -6.97 10.50 -1.36
N GLU A 91 -5.91 10.40 -0.57
CA GLU A 91 -5.26 9.12 -0.28
C GLU A 91 -4.61 9.14 1.10
N TYR A 92 -4.80 8.07 1.85
CA TYR A 92 -3.98 7.75 3.01
C TYR A 92 -3.52 6.31 2.91
N THR A 93 -2.21 6.12 2.82
CA THR A 93 -1.54 4.82 2.67
C THR A 93 -0.58 4.59 3.83
N TYR A 94 -0.67 3.42 4.47
CA TYR A 94 0.15 3.08 5.62
C TYR A 94 0.31 1.56 5.74
N LEU A 95 1.32 1.12 6.51
CA LEU A 95 1.36 -0.25 7.03
C LEU A 95 0.78 -0.28 8.45
N GLU A 96 0.10 -1.37 8.77
CA GLU A 96 -0.41 -1.63 10.12
C GLU A 96 0.06 -3.01 10.58
N ARG A 97 0.70 -3.08 11.77
CA ARG A 97 1.04 -4.33 12.45
C ARG A 97 0.07 -4.60 13.57
N LEU A 98 -0.40 -5.83 13.59
CA LEU A 98 -1.40 -6.32 14.52
C LEU A 98 -0.93 -7.61 15.17
N ASN A 99 -1.37 -7.80 16.41
CA ASN A 99 -1.13 -9.03 17.17
C ASN A 99 -2.32 -10.00 17.04
N PRO A 100 -2.10 -11.30 17.31
CA PRO A 100 -3.19 -12.27 17.33
C PRO A 100 -4.34 -11.84 18.25
N ASN A 101 -5.56 -12.21 17.86
CA ASN A 101 -6.82 -11.88 18.56
C ASN A 101 -7.22 -10.40 18.55
N GLN A 102 -6.45 -9.53 17.89
CA GLN A 102 -6.92 -8.19 17.58
C GLN A 102 -7.90 -8.21 16.41
N ILE A 103 -8.72 -7.18 16.35
CA ILE A 103 -9.65 -6.97 15.24
C ILE A 103 -9.14 -5.79 14.42
N PHE A 104 -8.95 -6.02 13.13
CA PHE A 104 -8.81 -4.94 12.16
C PHE A 104 -10.20 -4.50 11.72
N THR A 105 -10.59 -3.30 12.13
CA THR A 105 -11.90 -2.72 11.79
C THR A 105 -11.76 -1.71 10.69
N ASN A 106 -12.45 -1.92 9.58
CA ASN A 106 -12.62 -0.88 8.58
C ASN A 106 -13.79 0.02 8.94
N ILE A 107 -13.49 1.28 9.26
CA ILE A 107 -14.47 2.34 9.53
C ILE A 107 -14.47 3.42 8.44
N SER A 108 -13.78 3.19 7.32
CA SER A 108 -13.68 4.18 6.26
C SER A 108 -14.94 4.24 5.42
N ASP A 109 -15.66 5.35 5.47
CA ASP A 109 -16.80 5.61 4.59
C ASP A 109 -16.40 5.85 3.12
N GLN A 110 -15.11 6.04 2.87
CA GLN A 110 -14.55 6.32 1.53
C GLN A 110 -14.00 5.08 0.82
N GLY A 111 -14.21 3.90 1.43
CA GLY A 111 -13.67 2.64 0.96
C GLY A 111 -12.24 2.39 1.40
N ILE A 112 -11.83 1.14 1.29
CA ILE A 112 -10.52 0.67 1.75
C ILE A 112 -9.98 -0.40 0.80
N GLU A 113 -8.67 -0.45 0.72
CA GLU A 113 -7.92 -1.50 0.09
C GLU A 113 -6.89 -2.04 1.09
N ILE A 114 -6.81 -3.35 1.22
CA ILE A 114 -5.92 -4.06 2.14
C ILE A 114 -5.16 -5.10 1.33
N PHE A 115 -3.83 -5.12 1.47
CA PHE A 115 -2.99 -6.21 1.00
C PHE A 115 -2.26 -6.83 2.20
N ILE A 116 -2.36 -8.14 2.36
CA ILE A 116 -1.75 -8.85 3.49
C ILE A 116 -0.30 -9.17 3.13
N ILE A 117 0.63 -8.42 3.74
CA ILE A 117 2.07 -8.58 3.52
C ILE A 117 2.58 -9.83 4.24
N SER A 118 2.13 -10.04 5.48
CA SER A 118 2.44 -11.22 6.29
C SER A 118 1.31 -11.54 7.24
N GLY A 119 1.19 -12.80 7.65
CA GLY A 119 0.15 -13.27 8.56
C GLY A 119 -1.16 -13.57 7.87
N GLN A 120 -2.26 -13.49 8.61
CA GLN A 120 -3.56 -13.93 8.16
C GLN A 120 -4.70 -13.16 8.84
N LEU A 121 -5.71 -12.82 8.05
CA LEU A 121 -6.99 -12.29 8.51
C LEU A 121 -8.11 -13.31 8.32
N GLN A 122 -9.15 -13.20 9.13
CA GLN A 122 -10.37 -14.01 9.02
C GLN A 122 -11.62 -13.12 9.13
N GLN A 123 -12.62 -13.38 8.31
CA GLN A 123 -13.95 -12.80 8.41
C GLN A 123 -15.01 -13.89 8.32
N GLY A 124 -15.70 -14.16 9.41
CA GLY A 124 -16.62 -15.30 9.49
C GLY A 124 -15.88 -16.63 9.23
N LEU A 125 -16.25 -17.35 8.20
CA LEU A 125 -15.60 -18.60 7.78
C LEU A 125 -14.51 -18.39 6.72
N GLU A 126 -14.37 -17.19 6.19
CA GLU A 126 -13.40 -16.89 5.15
C GLU A 126 -12.05 -16.53 5.74
N ILE A 127 -11.00 -17.11 5.17
CA ILE A 127 -9.61 -16.94 5.57
C ILE A 127 -8.85 -16.23 4.45
N TYR A 128 -8.12 -15.19 4.82
CA TYR A 128 -7.31 -14.37 3.92
C TYR A 128 -5.83 -14.51 4.33
N PRO A 129 -5.03 -15.36 3.67
CA PRO A 129 -3.61 -15.53 3.97
C PRO A 129 -2.76 -14.40 3.38
N THR A 130 -1.45 -14.44 3.68
CA THR A 130 -0.42 -13.62 3.03
C THR A 130 -0.59 -13.60 1.51
N GLY A 131 -0.52 -12.42 0.91
CA GLY A 131 -0.75 -12.19 -0.52
C GLY A 131 -2.21 -11.93 -0.90
N SER A 132 -3.17 -12.08 0.03
CA SER A 132 -4.56 -11.72 -0.23
C SER A 132 -4.71 -10.22 -0.40
N TRP A 133 -5.56 -9.85 -1.37
CA TRP A 133 -5.92 -8.47 -1.65
C TRP A 133 -7.43 -8.28 -1.47
N ILE A 134 -7.81 -7.45 -0.50
CA ILE A 134 -9.19 -7.18 -0.13
C ILE A 134 -9.51 -5.74 -0.51
N ARG A 135 -10.67 -5.53 -1.12
CA ARG A 135 -11.16 -4.22 -1.50
C ARG A 135 -12.61 -4.09 -1.07
N LEU A 136 -12.90 -3.09 -0.24
CA LEU A 136 -14.25 -2.76 0.18
C LEU A 136 -14.65 -1.40 -0.39
N PRO A 137 -15.80 -1.32 -1.05
CA PRO A 137 -16.29 -0.06 -1.60
C PRO A 137 -16.64 0.95 -0.48
N PRO A 138 -16.87 2.23 -0.83
CA PRO A 138 -17.35 3.22 0.11
C PRO A 138 -18.58 2.74 0.91
N LYS A 139 -18.64 3.10 2.19
CA LYS A 139 -19.73 2.75 3.14
C LYS A 139 -19.86 1.24 3.44
N ARG A 140 -18.93 0.41 3.01
CA ARG A 140 -18.86 -1.00 3.37
C ARG A 140 -17.90 -1.17 4.55
N HIS A 141 -18.47 -1.37 5.73
CA HIS A 141 -17.68 -1.68 6.94
C HIS A 141 -17.48 -3.18 7.08
N ALA A 142 -16.36 -3.56 7.62
CA ALA A 142 -16.04 -4.95 7.91
C ALA A 142 -15.01 -5.05 9.03
N ASP A 143 -15.17 -6.10 9.84
CA ASP A 143 -14.25 -6.50 10.87
C ASP A 143 -13.54 -7.77 10.44
N PHE A 144 -12.22 -7.77 10.62
CA PHE A 144 -11.37 -8.91 10.34
C PHE A 144 -10.61 -9.31 11.61
N GLN A 145 -10.71 -10.55 12.00
CA GLN A 145 -9.93 -11.08 13.10
C GLN A 145 -8.50 -11.38 12.64
N VAL A 146 -7.52 -10.97 13.43
CA VAL A 146 -6.11 -11.30 13.21
C VAL A 146 -5.83 -12.68 13.80
N CYS A 147 -5.39 -13.62 12.95
CA CYS A 147 -5.20 -15.01 13.35
C CYS A 147 -3.75 -15.36 13.69
N GLU A 148 -2.78 -14.66 13.11
CA GLU A 148 -1.37 -14.98 13.24
C GLU A 148 -0.54 -13.85 13.85
N ARG A 149 0.59 -14.21 14.46
CA ARG A 149 1.59 -13.24 14.94
C ARG A 149 2.22 -12.51 13.76
N ASN A 150 2.62 -11.25 14.01
CA ASN A 150 3.29 -10.41 13.01
C ASN A 150 2.46 -10.17 11.74
N THR A 151 1.13 -10.18 11.86
CA THR A 151 0.27 -9.81 10.75
C THR A 151 0.51 -8.35 10.40
N THR A 152 0.98 -8.15 9.17
CA THR A 152 1.29 -6.82 8.62
C THR A 152 0.46 -6.58 7.38
N LEU A 153 -0.27 -5.48 7.39
CA LEU A 153 -1.18 -5.07 6.33
C LEU A 153 -0.64 -3.82 5.65
N TYR A 154 -0.69 -3.78 4.34
CA TYR A 154 -0.68 -2.54 3.57
C TYR A 154 -2.13 -2.07 3.45
N VAL A 155 -2.39 -0.86 3.88
CA VAL A 155 -3.73 -0.29 3.89
C VAL A 155 -3.75 1.00 3.10
N LYS A 156 -4.76 1.14 2.22
CA LYS A 156 -4.99 2.36 1.44
C LYS A 156 -6.45 2.77 1.56
N THR A 157 -6.70 4.02 1.94
CA THR A 157 -8.04 4.59 2.13
C THR A 157 -8.22 5.90 1.37
N LYS A 158 -9.45 6.41 1.30
CA LYS A 158 -9.90 7.64 0.62
C LYS A 158 -9.94 7.53 -0.92
N HIS A 159 -9.02 6.82 -1.55
CA HIS A 159 -8.82 6.78 -3.01
C HIS A 159 -10.00 6.20 -3.81
N LEU A 160 -10.81 5.30 -3.22
CA LEU A 160 -11.90 4.65 -3.97
C LEU A 160 -13.06 5.61 -4.25
N LEU A 161 -13.39 6.49 -3.32
CA LEU A 161 -14.41 7.51 -3.55
C LEU A 161 -13.96 8.50 -4.63
N HIS A 162 -12.72 8.93 -4.57
CA HIS A 162 -12.15 9.85 -5.56
C HIS A 162 -12.12 9.23 -6.97
N ALA A 163 -11.68 7.97 -7.08
CA ALA A 163 -11.69 7.24 -8.35
C ALA A 163 -13.10 7.10 -8.93
N GLN A 164 -14.10 6.86 -8.10
CA GLN A 164 -15.50 6.80 -8.52
C GLN A 164 -16.03 8.16 -9.02
N GLN A 165 -15.66 9.22 -8.36
CA GLN A 165 -16.02 10.58 -8.78
C GLN A 165 -15.44 10.94 -10.15
N ILE A 166 -14.15 10.65 -10.37
CA ILE A 166 -13.48 10.88 -11.67
C ILE A 166 -14.13 10.02 -12.76
N TRP A 167 -14.46 8.78 -12.47
CA TRP A 167 -15.13 7.89 -13.42
C TRP A 167 -16.49 8.44 -13.87
N ASN A 168 -17.29 8.91 -12.93
CA ASN A 168 -18.63 9.46 -13.21
C ASN A 168 -18.52 10.73 -14.08
N ILE A 169 -17.59 11.65 -13.77
CA ILE A 169 -17.37 12.88 -14.57
C ILE A 169 -16.98 12.57 -16.02
N LYS A 170 -16.26 11.48 -16.28
CA LYS A 170 -15.81 11.11 -17.63
C LYS A 170 -16.88 10.40 -18.47
N ASN A 171 -17.96 9.93 -17.85
CA ASN A 171 -19.02 9.17 -18.52
C ASN A 171 -20.39 9.86 -18.51
N ASP A 172 -20.49 11.08 -17.96
CA ASP A 172 -21.59 12.03 -18.10
C ASP A 172 -21.32 13.00 -19.27
#